data_dce27aa49051932037b49e4f8ef99c24
#
_entry.id   dce27aa49051932037b49e4f8ef99c24
#
_cell.length_a   1.000
_cell.length_b   1.000
_cell.length_c   1.000
_cell.angle_alpha   90.00
_cell.angle_beta   90.00
_cell.angle_gamma   90.00
#
_symmetry.space_group_name_H-M   'P 1'
#
loop_
_entity.id
_entity.type
_entity.pdbx_description
1 polymer ?
#
loop_
_entity_poly.entity_id
_entity_poly.type
_entity_poly.pdbx_seq_one_letter_code
_entity_poly.pdbx_strand_id
1 'polypeptide(L)'
;MKKTSIAIIFLFMGLQLAAQTKYLRSIAETQELSKDVVSLFKENNIAASFEQLTPYWPMPQNELDAIEEKTIKYLNIIRDRFGKPIDTLKIKNETIADVALRETYLVRYENTAIRIIFTYYKNDYGWIVNAFKWDDSFTEEFE
;
A
#
# COMPACT_ATOMS: atom_id res chain seq x y z
N MET A 1 -38.24 15.26 -53.55
CA MET A 1 -37.37 15.88 -52.52
C MET A 1 -36.83 14.78 -51.61
N LYS A 2 -35.58 14.44 -51.77
CA LYS A 2 -34.93 13.43 -50.90
C LYS A 2 -34.38 14.13 -49.67
N LYS A 3 -34.91 13.80 -48.50
CA LYS A 3 -34.35 14.24 -47.23
C LYS A 3 -33.21 13.32 -46.80
N THR A 4 -32.00 13.83 -46.90
CA THR A 4 -30.80 13.13 -46.43
C THR A 4 -30.68 13.33 -44.92
N SER A 5 -30.96 12.27 -44.16
CA SER A 5 -30.72 12.26 -42.70
C SER A 5 -29.26 11.96 -42.47
N ILE A 6 -28.52 12.95 -41.97
CA ILE A 6 -27.14 12.78 -41.49
C ILE A 6 -27.22 12.23 -40.07
N ALA A 7 -26.91 10.93 -39.94
CA ALA A 7 -26.73 10.32 -38.61
C ALA A 7 -25.33 10.69 -38.09
N ILE A 8 -25.30 11.56 -37.08
CA ILE A 8 -24.09 11.89 -36.34
C ILE A 8 -23.86 10.76 -35.33
N ILE A 9 -22.92 9.87 -35.69
CA ILE A 9 -22.43 8.84 -34.77
C ILE A 9 -21.45 9.52 -33.82
N PHE A 10 -21.91 9.81 -32.58
CA PHE A 10 -21.05 10.18 -31.48
C PHE A 10 -20.27 8.94 -31.04
N LEU A 11 -19.03 8.84 -31.50
CA LEU A 11 -18.07 7.87 -31.03
C LEU A 11 -17.61 8.31 -29.61
N PHE A 12 -18.25 7.79 -28.58
CA PHE A 12 -17.77 7.91 -27.21
C PHE A 12 -16.46 7.10 -27.09
N MET A 13 -15.33 7.75 -27.38
CA MET A 13 -14.03 7.26 -26.94
C MET A 13 -14.01 7.44 -25.40
N GLY A 14 -14.39 6.39 -24.71
CA GLY A 14 -14.14 6.28 -23.27
C GLY A 14 -12.64 6.34 -23.04
N LEU A 15 -12.12 7.49 -22.64
CA LEU A 15 -10.80 7.59 -22.06
C LEU A 15 -10.84 6.77 -20.75
N GLN A 16 -10.36 5.54 -20.83
CA GLN A 16 -9.96 4.82 -19.63
C GLN A 16 -8.70 5.53 -19.12
N LEU A 17 -8.88 6.45 -18.19
CA LEU A 17 -7.79 6.94 -17.35
C LEU A 17 -7.31 5.76 -16.49
N ALA A 18 -6.42 4.94 -17.03
CA ALA A 18 -5.61 4.07 -16.22
C ALA A 18 -4.85 4.99 -15.25
N ALA A 19 -5.06 4.81 -13.95
CA ALA A 19 -4.34 5.58 -12.95
C ALA A 19 -2.85 5.36 -13.18
N GLN A 20 -2.14 6.44 -13.57
CA GLN A 20 -0.72 6.37 -13.88
C GLN A 20 0.06 6.17 -12.57
N THR A 21 0.91 5.14 -12.50
CA THR A 21 1.80 4.89 -11.36
C THR A 21 2.66 6.11 -11.09
N LYS A 22 2.69 6.57 -9.84
CA LYS A 22 3.60 7.59 -9.36
C LYS A 22 4.91 6.94 -8.91
N TYR A 23 5.98 7.73 -8.85
CA TYR A 23 7.31 7.29 -8.45
C TYR A 23 7.80 8.14 -7.28
N LEU A 24 8.43 7.48 -6.30
CA LEU A 24 9.18 8.14 -5.25
C LEU A 24 10.60 8.41 -5.76
N ARG A 25 11.16 9.53 -5.37
CA ARG A 25 12.42 10.03 -5.95
C ARG A 25 13.67 9.58 -5.19
N SER A 26 13.50 9.20 -3.93
CA SER A 26 14.61 8.89 -3.04
C SER A 26 14.23 7.84 -2.00
N ILE A 27 15.24 7.25 -1.36
CA ILE A 27 15.06 6.39 -0.20
C ILE A 27 14.37 7.14 0.95
N ALA A 28 14.67 8.42 1.12
CA ALA A 28 14.00 9.22 2.15
C ALA A 28 12.48 9.30 1.92
N GLU A 29 12.03 9.45 0.68
CA GLU A 29 10.60 9.45 0.35
C GLU A 29 9.96 8.06 0.56
N THR A 30 10.67 6.95 0.31
CA THR A 30 10.16 5.61 0.63
C THR A 30 9.99 5.41 2.13
N GLN A 31 10.93 5.92 2.91
CA GLN A 31 10.89 5.84 4.38
C GLN A 31 9.75 6.69 4.96
N GLU A 32 9.52 7.87 4.41
CA GLU A 32 8.41 8.74 4.79
C GLU A 32 7.06 8.06 4.49
N LEU A 33 6.89 7.51 3.28
CA LEU A 33 5.69 6.76 2.92
C LEU A 33 5.43 5.59 3.87
N SER A 34 6.44 4.77 4.15
CA SER A 34 6.32 3.65 5.09
C SER A 34 5.89 4.10 6.48
N LYS A 35 6.51 5.17 6.99
CA LYS A 35 6.20 5.74 8.30
C LYS A 35 4.77 6.25 8.39
N ASP A 36 4.31 6.96 7.35
CA ASP A 36 2.94 7.49 7.30
C ASP A 36 1.91 6.37 7.25
N VAL A 37 2.14 5.34 6.42
CA VAL A 37 1.28 4.15 6.34
C VAL A 37 1.20 3.43 7.69
N VAL A 38 2.33 3.20 8.35
CA VAL A 38 2.37 2.52 9.66
C VAL A 38 1.67 3.34 10.74
N SER A 39 1.81 4.67 10.71
CA SER A 39 1.08 5.56 11.61
C SER A 39 -0.44 5.43 11.45
N LEU A 40 -0.91 5.37 10.21
CA LEU A 40 -2.33 5.17 9.91
C LEU A 40 -2.84 3.78 10.34
N PHE A 41 -2.01 2.74 10.27
CA PHE A 41 -2.33 1.43 10.86
C PHE A 41 -2.51 1.52 12.37
N LYS A 42 -1.63 2.22 13.07
CA LYS A 42 -1.77 2.47 14.51
C LYS A 42 -3.07 3.22 14.84
N GLU A 43 -3.46 4.17 14.02
CA GLU A 43 -4.70 4.93 14.18
C GLU A 43 -5.96 4.13 13.78
N ASN A 44 -5.79 2.89 13.32
CA ASN A 44 -6.85 2.06 12.75
C ASN A 44 -7.54 2.70 11.53
N ASN A 45 -6.81 3.53 10.80
CA ASN A 45 -7.28 4.17 9.58
C ASN A 45 -6.69 3.48 8.34
N ILE A 46 -7.11 2.24 8.12
CA ILE A 46 -6.55 1.38 7.07
C ILE A 46 -6.86 1.91 5.67
N ALA A 47 -8.07 2.40 5.44
CA ALA A 47 -8.43 2.99 4.15
C ALA A 47 -7.47 4.13 3.75
N ALA A 48 -7.19 5.06 4.67
CA ALA A 48 -6.24 6.14 4.42
C ALA A 48 -4.81 5.63 4.18
N SER A 49 -4.40 4.53 4.83
CA SER A 49 -3.09 3.91 4.59
C SER A 49 -2.96 3.38 3.17
N PHE A 50 -4.01 2.75 2.63
CA PHE A 50 -4.05 2.29 1.24
C PHE A 50 -4.12 3.45 0.25
N GLU A 51 -4.82 4.53 0.55
CA GLU A 51 -4.79 5.76 -0.26
C GLU A 51 -3.38 6.35 -0.42
N GLN A 52 -2.53 6.21 0.61
CA GLN A 52 -1.11 6.62 0.54
C GLN A 52 -0.27 5.67 -0.32
N LEU A 53 -0.49 4.35 -0.23
CA LEU A 53 0.29 3.32 -0.91
C LEU A 53 -0.04 3.18 -2.40
N THR A 54 -1.33 3.14 -2.73
CA THR A 54 -1.81 2.73 -4.05
C THR A 54 -1.28 3.56 -5.21
N PRO A 55 -1.03 4.88 -5.10
CA PRO A 55 -0.44 5.66 -6.18
C PRO A 55 0.95 5.18 -6.62
N TYR A 56 1.70 4.54 -5.72
CA TYR A 56 3.07 4.07 -5.95
C TYR A 56 3.16 2.55 -6.15
N TRP A 57 2.02 1.86 -6.12
CA TRP A 57 1.96 0.40 -6.22
C TRP A 57 1.30 -0.01 -7.55
N PRO A 58 2.10 -0.48 -8.54
CA PRO A 58 1.59 -0.80 -9.88
C PRO A 58 0.84 -2.14 -9.90
N MET A 59 -0.32 -2.16 -9.25
CA MET A 59 -1.25 -3.28 -9.26
C MET A 59 -2.61 -2.85 -9.81
N PRO A 60 -3.40 -3.78 -10.39
CA PRO A 60 -4.77 -3.52 -10.77
C PRO A 60 -5.61 -3.05 -9.57
N GLN A 61 -6.47 -2.05 -9.78
CA GLN A 61 -7.25 -1.44 -8.71
C GLN A 61 -8.13 -2.46 -7.97
N ASN A 62 -8.74 -3.39 -8.69
CA ASN A 62 -9.56 -4.44 -8.07
C ASN A 62 -8.77 -5.37 -7.14
N GLU A 63 -7.48 -5.60 -7.42
CA GLU A 63 -6.62 -6.37 -6.52
C GLU A 63 -6.24 -5.56 -5.28
N LEU A 64 -5.94 -4.26 -5.43
CA LEU A 64 -5.68 -3.36 -4.32
C LEU A 64 -6.88 -3.25 -3.38
N ASP A 65 -8.09 -3.08 -3.94
CA ASP A 65 -9.33 -3.02 -3.18
C ASP A 65 -9.58 -4.31 -2.39
N ALA A 66 -9.31 -5.47 -2.99
CA ALA A 66 -9.45 -6.76 -2.33
C ALA A 66 -8.46 -6.94 -1.16
N ILE A 67 -7.21 -6.47 -1.33
CA ILE A 67 -6.20 -6.51 -0.26
C ILE A 67 -6.61 -5.58 0.89
N GLU A 68 -7.07 -4.38 0.58
CA GLU A 68 -7.55 -3.40 1.57
C GLU A 68 -8.72 -3.96 2.39
N GLU A 69 -9.75 -4.46 1.73
CA GLU A 69 -10.94 -5.05 2.39
C GLU A 69 -10.55 -6.21 3.33
N LYS A 70 -9.70 -7.11 2.85
CA LYS A 70 -9.18 -8.21 3.64
C LYS A 70 -8.38 -7.73 4.84
N THR A 71 -7.55 -6.72 4.66
CA THR A 71 -6.73 -6.11 5.73
C THR A 71 -7.62 -5.51 6.82
N ILE A 72 -8.61 -4.71 6.45
CA ILE A 72 -9.57 -4.11 7.39
C ILE A 72 -10.25 -5.20 8.22
N LYS A 73 -10.76 -6.25 7.57
CA LYS A 73 -11.44 -7.36 8.23
C LYS A 73 -10.57 -8.04 9.28
N TYR A 74 -9.34 -8.42 8.90
CA TYR A 74 -8.45 -9.15 9.80
C TYR A 74 -7.88 -8.29 10.93
N LEU A 75 -7.59 -7.02 10.68
CA LEU A 75 -7.11 -6.12 11.73
C LEU A 75 -8.19 -5.79 12.75
N ASN A 76 -9.46 -5.74 12.35
CA ASN A 76 -10.57 -5.63 13.29
C ASN A 76 -10.63 -6.85 14.22
N ILE A 77 -10.44 -8.06 13.69
CA ILE A 77 -10.39 -9.28 14.50
C ILE A 77 -9.22 -9.24 15.49
N ILE A 78 -8.04 -8.81 15.05
CA ILE A 78 -6.85 -8.68 15.91
C ILE A 78 -7.12 -7.69 17.04
N ARG A 79 -7.69 -6.52 16.73
CA ARG A 79 -8.03 -5.50 17.73
C ARG A 79 -9.06 -6.00 18.74
N ASP A 80 -10.09 -6.68 18.29
CA ASP A 80 -11.12 -7.23 19.19
C ASP A 80 -10.56 -8.31 20.12
N ARG A 81 -9.59 -9.09 19.63
CA ARG A 81 -8.97 -10.18 20.36
C ARG A 81 -7.82 -9.74 21.28
N PHE A 82 -6.99 -8.80 20.84
CA PHE A 82 -5.72 -8.47 21.48
C PHE A 82 -5.61 -7.03 21.98
N GLY A 83 -6.68 -6.25 21.88
CA GLY A 83 -6.70 -4.88 22.34
C GLY A 83 -6.32 -3.86 21.26
N LYS A 84 -6.09 -2.63 21.67
CA LYS A 84 -5.83 -1.51 20.78
C LYS A 84 -4.36 -1.45 20.37
N PRO A 85 -4.06 -0.86 19.18
CA PRO A 85 -2.70 -0.46 18.84
C PRO A 85 -2.19 0.60 19.84
N ILE A 86 -0.95 0.45 20.29
CA ILE A 86 -0.34 1.36 21.28
C ILE A 86 0.89 2.10 20.77
N ASP A 87 1.66 1.47 19.84
CA ASP A 87 2.91 2.04 19.37
C ASP A 87 3.37 1.40 18.05
N THR A 88 4.37 2.00 17.42
CA THR A 88 5.01 1.49 16.20
C THR A 88 6.53 1.52 16.35
N LEU A 89 7.20 0.50 15.81
CA LEU A 89 8.66 0.37 15.80
C LEU A 89 9.15 -0.02 14.42
N LYS A 90 10.17 0.68 13.91
CA LYS A 90 10.94 0.19 12.78
C LYS A 90 12.02 -0.76 13.30
N ILE A 91 12.02 -2.02 12.83
CA ILE A 91 12.92 -3.06 13.36
C ILE A 91 14.00 -3.48 12.38
N LYS A 92 13.76 -3.38 11.06
CA LYS A 92 14.76 -3.75 10.04
C LYS A 92 14.72 -2.78 8.86
N ASN A 93 15.89 -2.60 8.27
CA ASN A 93 16.09 -1.88 7.02
C ASN A 93 17.15 -2.62 6.21
N GLU A 94 16.75 -3.24 5.10
CA GLU A 94 17.58 -4.10 4.29
C GLU A 94 17.62 -3.61 2.85
N THR A 95 18.74 -3.75 2.18
CA THR A 95 18.93 -3.31 0.79
C THR A 95 19.52 -4.41 -0.06
N ILE A 96 19.18 -4.41 -1.34
CA ILE A 96 19.86 -5.18 -2.37
C ILE A 96 20.46 -4.16 -3.33
N ALA A 97 21.81 -3.99 -3.28
CA ALA A 97 22.50 -2.93 -3.98
C ALA A 97 21.78 -1.58 -3.80
N ASP A 98 21.59 -0.82 -4.88
CA ASP A 98 20.84 0.44 -4.91
C ASP A 98 19.48 0.32 -5.62
N VAL A 99 18.99 -0.92 -5.82
CA VAL A 99 17.79 -1.22 -6.62
C VAL A 99 16.62 -1.73 -5.81
N ALA A 100 16.82 -2.22 -4.60
CA ALA A 100 15.73 -2.70 -3.75
C ALA A 100 15.96 -2.33 -2.29
N LEU A 101 14.85 -2.06 -1.60
CA LEU A 101 14.81 -1.70 -0.19
C LEU A 101 13.67 -2.47 0.47
N ARG A 102 13.93 -3.04 1.64
CA ARG A 102 12.90 -3.65 2.48
C ARG A 102 12.94 -3.04 3.87
N GLU A 103 11.79 -2.58 4.32
CA GLU A 103 11.60 -2.02 5.65
C GLU A 103 10.59 -2.86 6.41
N THR A 104 10.93 -3.24 7.64
CA THR A 104 10.06 -4.00 8.53
C THR A 104 9.72 -3.17 9.76
N TYR A 105 8.42 -3.09 10.05
CA TYR A 105 7.87 -2.40 11.21
C TYR A 105 7.06 -3.37 12.06
N LEU A 106 6.96 -3.07 13.35
CA LEU A 106 5.95 -3.63 14.24
C LEU A 106 4.92 -2.55 14.59
N VAL A 107 3.66 -2.94 14.57
CA VAL A 107 2.58 -2.22 15.26
C VAL A 107 2.28 -2.99 16.52
N ARG A 108 2.55 -2.38 17.66
CA ARG A 108 2.32 -2.99 18.98
C ARG A 108 0.87 -2.79 19.39
N TYR A 109 0.25 -3.88 19.81
CA TYR A 109 -1.07 -3.90 20.44
C TYR A 109 -0.91 -4.16 21.95
N GLU A 110 -1.98 -4.02 22.72
CA GLU A 110 -1.94 -4.30 24.14
C GLU A 110 -1.45 -5.71 24.46
N ASN A 111 -1.85 -6.71 23.66
CA ASN A 111 -1.55 -8.13 23.93
C ASN A 111 -0.90 -8.89 22.76
N THR A 112 -0.44 -8.21 21.73
CA THR A 112 0.29 -8.79 20.59
C THR A 112 1.02 -7.71 19.80
N ALA A 113 1.67 -8.09 18.70
CA ALA A 113 2.16 -7.18 17.68
C ALA A 113 1.88 -7.76 16.30
N ILE A 114 1.69 -6.90 15.31
CA ILE A 114 1.72 -7.27 13.90
C ILE A 114 2.99 -6.76 13.26
N ARG A 115 3.46 -7.49 12.27
CA ARG A 115 4.61 -7.14 11.45
C ARG A 115 4.11 -6.57 10.12
N ILE A 116 4.67 -5.42 9.70
CA ILE A 116 4.39 -4.81 8.40
C ILE A 116 5.70 -4.74 7.63
N ILE A 117 5.69 -5.24 6.40
CA ILE A 117 6.86 -5.30 5.53
C ILE A 117 6.58 -4.57 4.23
N PHE A 118 7.38 -3.55 3.95
CA PHE A 118 7.41 -2.84 2.68
C PHE A 118 8.60 -3.31 1.87
N THR A 119 8.37 -3.63 0.60
CA THR A 119 9.45 -3.86 -0.35
C THR A 119 9.33 -2.83 -1.47
N TYR A 120 10.36 -2.06 -1.67
CA TYR A 120 10.47 -1.07 -2.74
C TYR A 120 11.47 -1.55 -3.79
N TYR A 121 11.18 -1.22 -5.02
CA TYR A 121 12.05 -1.48 -6.15
C TYR A 121 12.29 -0.20 -6.92
N LYS A 122 13.54 0.01 -7.35
CA LYS A 122 13.95 1.17 -8.16
C LYS A 122 14.06 0.76 -9.62
N ASN A 123 13.27 1.41 -10.47
CA ASN A 123 13.38 1.32 -11.92
C ASN A 123 14.00 2.60 -12.50
N ASP A 124 13.95 2.78 -13.82
CA ASP A 124 14.51 3.94 -14.50
C ASP A 124 13.80 5.26 -14.16
N TYR A 125 12.58 5.19 -13.61
CA TYR A 125 11.76 6.36 -13.28
C TYR A 125 11.81 6.75 -11.80
N GLY A 126 12.20 5.84 -10.92
CA GLY A 126 12.26 6.05 -9.48
C GLY A 126 11.89 4.80 -8.68
N TRP A 127 11.50 5.00 -7.44
CA TRP A 127 11.11 3.94 -6.53
C TRP A 127 9.60 3.68 -6.59
N ILE A 128 9.21 2.43 -6.58
CA ILE A 128 7.83 1.97 -6.51
C ILE A 128 7.66 0.98 -5.36
N VAL A 129 6.42 0.83 -4.88
CA VAL A 129 6.06 -0.27 -3.99
C VAL A 129 6.02 -1.55 -4.84
N ASN A 130 6.90 -2.49 -4.54
CA ASN A 130 6.92 -3.81 -5.18
C ASN A 130 6.04 -4.80 -4.44
N ALA A 131 6.09 -4.76 -3.10
CA ALA A 131 5.26 -5.59 -2.24
C ALA A 131 4.97 -4.86 -0.92
N PHE A 132 3.78 -5.07 -0.43
CA PHE A 132 3.33 -4.70 0.89
C PHE A 132 2.64 -5.89 1.51
N LYS A 133 3.05 -6.29 2.70
CA LYS A 133 2.40 -7.36 3.45
C LYS A 133 2.43 -7.09 4.94
N TRP A 134 1.48 -7.68 5.64
CA TRP A 134 1.47 -7.71 7.09
C TRP A 134 1.07 -9.11 7.57
N ASP A 135 1.52 -9.48 8.73
CA ASP A 135 1.17 -10.72 9.42
C ASP A 135 1.29 -10.58 10.94
N ASP A 136 0.88 -11.59 11.67
CA ASP A 136 0.99 -11.67 13.12
C ASP A 136 2.19 -12.51 13.61
N SER A 137 3.10 -12.83 12.71
CA SER A 137 4.29 -13.67 12.97
C SER A 137 5.50 -12.86 13.40
N PHE A 138 5.31 -11.86 14.28
CA PHE A 138 6.42 -11.01 14.75
C PHE A 138 7.54 -11.79 15.43
N THR A 139 7.23 -12.98 15.97
CA THR A 139 8.23 -13.85 16.61
C THR A 139 9.26 -14.42 15.63
N GLU A 140 9.00 -14.39 14.33
CA GLU A 140 10.01 -14.73 13.31
C GLU A 140 11.15 -13.69 13.23
N GLU A 141 11.00 -12.55 13.91
CA GLU A 141 12.05 -11.52 13.97
C GLU A 141 13.05 -11.75 15.10
N PHE A 142 12.85 -12.77 15.93
CA PHE A 142 13.87 -13.24 16.86
C PHE A 142 14.96 -14.00 16.10
N GLU A 143 16.20 -13.59 16.22
CA GLU A 143 17.39 -14.24 15.69
C GLU A 143 18.29 -14.72 16.83
#